data_5ed769ebc3b7b8a2e995b3b706cb8108
#
_entry.id   5ed769ebc3b7b8a2e995b3b706cb8108
#
_cell.length_a   1.000
_cell.length_b   1.000
_cell.length_c   1.000
_cell.angle_alpha   90.00
_cell.angle_beta   90.00
_cell.angle_gamma   90.00
#
_symmetry.space_group_name_H-M   'P 1'
#
loop_
_entity.id
_entity.type
_entity.pdbx_description
1 polymer ?
#
loop_
_entity_poly.entity_id
_entity_poly.type
_entity_poly.pdbx_seq_one_letter_code
_entity_poly.pdbx_strand_id
1 'polypeptide(L)'
;LPLFSLTACGQTAVSASQTTPASSAAPAASASAGISSQPAAAVPADFVHITGGTFLMGSPETESWRSDDETQHTVTVSDFYMSAYELTQQEYTALTGSNPSHFSGDRLPVETVSWLDAAAYCNARSQAEGLEKAYTIDGSSVTWNRAADGYRLPTEAEWEYACRAGTVTPFNTEDSISADECNYYGTYPYEIENNYFSQGNLNTKPGVYRQTTTEVGSFAPNACGLYDMHGNVSEWVWDYYGAYPAEAQTDPTGAETGTLRVYRGGGWNDFAKNLRSAYRAALEPDQGTLNTGIRLVRNAADGSGTVGSGTARTSAAAGSGRTLIAYFSWSGNTRGAAEEIQRQTGCDLFEITLVHPYSTDYNTVLNEAQRDQSDQARPELASHVQNMDQYDTILLGYPNWWASIPMPIASFLEEYNFAGKTIIPFCSNGGGKFGQSLTAIAKLAPDAKMGEALSIEYDGGASLGSDIAAWLKANGR
;
A
#
# COMPACT_ATOMS: atom_id res chain seq x y z
N LEU A 1 17.09 -52.08 44.66
CA LEU A 1 17.14 -52.22 46.14
C LEU A 1 18.54 -51.94 46.67
N PRO A 2 18.81 -51.27 47.82
CA PRO A 2 17.92 -50.59 48.75
C PRO A 2 18.12 -49.06 48.81
N LEU A 3 17.19 -48.24 49.21
CA LEU A 3 16.62 -47.78 50.48
C LEU A 3 17.61 -47.34 51.56
N PHE A 4 17.43 -46.11 52.00
CA PHE A 4 17.48 -45.55 53.38
C PHE A 4 17.44 -44.03 53.27
N SER A 5 16.39 -43.30 53.64
CA SER A 5 15.69 -43.03 54.92
C SER A 5 16.37 -42.02 55.84
N LEU A 6 15.65 -40.89 56.02
CA LEU A 6 15.32 -40.14 57.26
C LEU A 6 16.44 -39.51 58.11
N THR A 7 16.32 -38.25 58.47
CA THR A 7 15.73 -37.69 59.74
C THR A 7 16.00 -36.18 59.82
N ALA A 8 15.14 -35.38 60.04
CA ALA A 8 14.30 -34.58 60.89
C ALA A 8 14.92 -34.00 62.17
N CYS A 9 14.40 -32.86 62.59
CA CYS A 9 14.45 -32.09 63.84
C CYS A 9 15.38 -30.88 63.84
N GLY A 10 14.98 -29.69 64.39
CA GLY A 10 13.80 -29.30 65.13
C GLY A 10 13.96 -27.84 65.59
N GLN A 11 12.87 -27.26 65.83
CA GLN A 11 12.43 -26.10 66.57
C GLN A 11 13.43 -25.29 67.41
N THR A 12 13.30 -23.91 67.43
CA THR A 12 12.55 -23.26 68.52
C THR A 12 12.29 -21.78 68.23
N ALA A 13 11.10 -21.34 68.60
CA ALA A 13 10.59 -19.99 68.64
C ALA A 13 10.97 -19.29 69.95
N VAL A 14 11.08 -17.97 69.97
CA VAL A 14 10.66 -17.14 71.13
C VAL A 14 10.16 -15.78 70.65
N SER A 15 9.06 -15.38 71.24
CA SER A 15 8.18 -14.24 71.12
C SER A 15 8.63 -13.03 71.99
N ALA A 16 8.13 -11.86 71.66
CA ALA A 16 7.54 -10.78 72.48
C ALA A 16 7.93 -9.39 71.95
N SER A 17 7.04 -8.59 71.61
CA SER A 17 5.98 -7.76 72.18
C SER A 17 6.30 -6.26 72.15
N GLN A 18 5.38 -5.56 71.48
CA GLN A 18 4.78 -4.25 71.78
C GLN A 18 5.68 -2.99 71.96
N THR A 19 5.40 -1.95 71.17
CA THR A 19 4.53 -0.82 71.55
C THR A 19 4.40 0.21 70.40
N THR A 20 3.18 0.62 70.13
CA THR A 20 2.83 1.89 69.44
C THR A 20 2.92 3.06 70.44
N PRO A 21 3.08 4.33 69.94
CA PRO A 21 1.88 5.13 69.71
C PRO A 21 1.95 6.11 68.54
N ALA A 22 0.82 6.41 68.10
CA ALA A 22 0.05 7.35 67.34
C ALA A 22 0.66 8.72 66.89
N SER A 23 0.14 9.09 65.69
CA SER A 23 -0.37 10.41 65.25
C SER A 23 0.57 11.45 64.70
N SER A 24 0.51 11.69 63.40
CA SER A 24 -0.03 12.99 62.89
C SER A 24 -0.23 12.91 61.36
N ALA A 25 -1.42 13.27 60.93
CA ALA A 25 -1.80 13.41 59.55
C ALA A 25 -1.25 14.70 58.96
N ALA A 26 -0.74 14.64 57.73
CA ALA A 26 -0.62 15.77 56.81
C ALA A 26 -0.90 15.31 55.39
N PRO A 27 -1.40 16.16 54.46
CA PRO A 27 -2.27 15.75 53.40
C PRO A 27 -1.57 15.15 52.18
N ALA A 28 -2.27 14.20 51.52
CA ALA A 28 -1.87 13.60 50.29
C ALA A 28 -1.75 14.64 49.15
N ALA A 29 -0.56 14.79 48.63
CA ALA A 29 -0.34 15.42 47.34
C ALA A 29 -0.75 14.42 46.25
N SER A 30 -1.76 14.77 45.47
CA SER A 30 -2.13 14.08 44.24
C SER A 30 -0.95 14.09 43.28
N ALA A 31 -0.28 12.98 43.11
CA ALA A 31 0.63 12.76 42.01
C ALA A 31 -0.26 12.51 40.78
N SER A 32 -0.40 13.51 39.94
CA SER A 32 -0.86 13.30 38.58
C SER A 32 0.18 12.42 37.85
N ALA A 33 -0.19 11.19 37.57
CA ALA A 33 0.58 10.34 36.66
C ALA A 33 0.64 11.04 35.30
N GLY A 34 1.78 11.64 35.01
CA GLY A 34 2.08 12.09 33.67
C GLY A 34 2.05 10.87 32.73
N ILE A 35 1.15 10.88 31.78
CA ILE A 35 1.20 9.97 30.65
C ILE A 35 2.48 10.33 29.91
N SER A 36 3.54 9.55 30.12
CA SER A 36 4.73 9.57 29.28
C SER A 36 4.29 9.05 27.91
N SER A 37 4.10 9.94 26.97
CA SER A 37 4.00 9.56 25.56
C SER A 37 5.36 9.00 25.14
N GLN A 38 5.47 7.68 25.14
CA GLN A 38 6.59 7.00 24.54
C GLN A 38 6.58 7.38 23.04
N PRO A 39 7.71 7.81 22.45
CA PRO A 39 7.74 8.09 21.01
C PRO A 39 7.30 6.81 20.27
N ALA A 40 6.44 6.97 19.26
CA ALA A 40 6.05 5.87 18.41
C ALA A 40 7.31 5.17 17.89
N ALA A 41 7.36 3.84 18.01
CA ALA A 41 8.51 3.07 17.55
C ALA A 41 8.71 3.30 16.06
N ALA A 42 9.95 3.57 15.65
CA ALA A 42 10.27 3.81 14.26
C ALA A 42 9.85 2.62 13.38
N VAL A 43 9.29 2.90 12.22
CA VAL A 43 8.98 1.88 11.22
C VAL A 43 10.31 1.40 10.61
N PRO A 44 10.53 0.09 10.42
CA PRO A 44 11.74 -0.42 9.79
C PRO A 44 11.97 0.16 8.38
N ALA A 45 13.23 0.30 7.98
CA ALA A 45 13.61 0.93 6.72
C ALA A 45 13.18 0.13 5.46
N ASP A 46 12.85 -1.14 5.64
CA ASP A 46 12.34 -2.07 4.62
C ASP A 46 10.82 -2.06 4.50
N PHE A 47 10.13 -1.17 5.23
CA PHE A 47 8.69 -0.96 5.11
C PHE A 47 8.39 0.29 4.28
N VAL A 48 7.48 0.13 3.35
CA VAL A 48 6.97 1.21 2.48
C VAL A 48 5.70 1.77 3.07
N HIS A 49 5.58 3.09 3.12
CA HIS A 49 4.32 3.76 3.45
C HIS A 49 3.39 3.67 2.24
N ILE A 50 2.28 3.00 2.40
CA ILE A 50 1.20 2.93 1.40
C ILE A 50 0.17 3.99 1.78
N THR A 51 0.09 5.03 0.96
CA THR A 51 -0.95 6.04 1.12
C THR A 51 -2.29 5.43 0.75
N GLY A 52 -3.24 5.52 1.65
CA GLY A 52 -4.58 4.98 1.46
C GLY A 52 -5.32 5.67 0.30
N GLY A 53 -6.36 5.02 -0.16
CA GLY A 53 -7.14 5.51 -1.28
C GLY A 53 -8.30 4.59 -1.63
N THR A 54 -9.06 4.97 -2.65
CA THR A 54 -10.20 4.20 -3.15
C THR A 54 -9.85 3.52 -4.46
N PHE A 55 -10.18 2.24 -4.60
CA PHE A 55 -9.95 1.46 -5.82
C PHE A 55 -11.10 0.48 -6.08
N LEU A 56 -11.09 -0.11 -7.25
CA LEU A 56 -11.98 -1.22 -7.60
C LEU A 56 -11.26 -2.54 -7.27
N MET A 57 -11.68 -3.20 -6.20
CA MET A 57 -11.20 -4.51 -5.78
C MET A 57 -11.92 -5.60 -6.57
N GLY A 58 -11.20 -6.65 -6.97
CA GLY A 58 -11.71 -7.70 -7.84
C GLY A 58 -11.41 -7.42 -9.31
N SER A 59 -11.98 -8.21 -10.22
CA SER A 59 -11.71 -8.13 -11.65
C SER A 59 -12.97 -7.84 -12.47
N PRO A 60 -12.85 -7.07 -13.59
CA PRO A 60 -13.96 -6.85 -14.49
C PRO A 60 -14.37 -8.15 -15.18
N GLU A 61 -15.64 -8.26 -15.61
CA GLU A 61 -16.16 -9.45 -16.29
C GLU A 61 -15.42 -9.81 -17.59
N THR A 62 -14.70 -8.85 -18.14
CA THR A 62 -13.90 -9.02 -19.36
C THR A 62 -12.48 -9.53 -19.10
N GLU A 63 -12.03 -9.57 -17.84
CA GLU A 63 -10.68 -10.05 -17.53
C GLU A 63 -10.53 -11.53 -17.83
N SER A 64 -9.47 -11.88 -18.55
CA SER A 64 -9.15 -13.28 -18.85
C SER A 64 -8.86 -14.06 -17.56
N TRP A 65 -9.39 -15.30 -17.48
CA TRP A 65 -9.19 -16.18 -16.30
C TRP A 65 -9.85 -15.69 -15.00
N ARG A 66 -10.71 -14.69 -15.07
CA ARG A 66 -11.50 -14.25 -13.94
C ARG A 66 -12.28 -15.42 -13.32
N SER A 67 -12.30 -15.47 -11.99
CA SER A 67 -13.16 -16.37 -11.21
C SER A 67 -14.43 -15.66 -10.74
N ASP A 68 -15.47 -16.43 -10.47
CA ASP A 68 -16.78 -15.87 -10.05
C ASP A 68 -16.73 -15.17 -8.67
N ASP A 69 -15.74 -15.48 -7.86
CA ASP A 69 -15.51 -14.91 -6.53
C ASP A 69 -14.71 -13.58 -6.55
N GLU A 70 -14.32 -13.11 -7.72
CA GLU A 70 -13.61 -11.86 -7.94
C GLU A 70 -14.55 -10.69 -8.29
N THR A 71 -15.77 -10.69 -7.74
CA THR A 71 -16.78 -9.65 -8.05
C THR A 71 -16.24 -8.26 -7.75
N GLN A 72 -16.21 -7.40 -8.78
CA GLN A 72 -15.66 -6.06 -8.67
C GLN A 72 -16.54 -5.16 -7.81
N HIS A 73 -15.96 -4.46 -6.86
CA HIS A 73 -16.64 -3.52 -5.97
C HIS A 73 -15.68 -2.43 -5.50
N THR A 74 -16.23 -1.30 -5.05
CA THR A 74 -15.44 -0.17 -4.59
C THR A 74 -14.94 -0.41 -3.16
N VAL A 75 -13.63 -0.25 -2.94
CA VAL A 75 -13.01 -0.33 -1.62
C VAL A 75 -12.15 0.89 -1.35
N THR A 76 -12.26 1.45 -0.14
CA THR A 76 -11.35 2.47 0.36
C THR A 76 -10.49 1.84 1.46
N VAL A 77 -9.18 2.02 1.38
CA VAL A 77 -8.22 1.60 2.41
C VAL A 77 -7.57 2.83 3.03
N SER A 78 -7.34 2.79 4.33
CA SER A 78 -6.57 3.80 5.07
C SER A 78 -5.09 3.62 4.84
N ASP A 79 -4.27 4.60 5.27
CA ASP A 79 -2.81 4.53 5.22
C ASP A 79 -2.28 3.38 6.08
N PHE A 80 -1.26 2.69 5.58
CA PHE A 80 -0.57 1.62 6.29
C PHE A 80 0.90 1.51 5.85
N TYR A 81 1.70 0.76 6.60
CA TYR A 81 3.05 0.38 6.19
C TYR A 81 3.06 -1.09 5.79
N MET A 82 3.68 -1.42 4.66
CA MET A 82 3.85 -2.80 4.18
C MET A 82 5.32 -3.08 3.96
N SER A 83 5.78 -4.27 4.36
CA SER A 83 7.14 -4.74 4.05
C SER A 83 7.36 -4.74 2.54
N ALA A 84 8.46 -4.13 2.09
CA ALA A 84 8.83 -4.13 0.67
C ALA A 84 9.00 -5.54 0.10
N TYR A 85 9.33 -6.50 0.95
CA TYR A 85 9.65 -7.88 0.59
C TYR A 85 8.75 -8.87 1.35
N GLU A 86 8.63 -10.08 0.80
CA GLU A 86 8.20 -11.25 1.54
C GLU A 86 9.12 -11.48 2.74
N LEU A 87 8.62 -12.04 3.83
CA LEU A 87 9.42 -12.36 5.01
C LEU A 87 10.48 -13.42 4.69
N THR A 88 11.73 -13.13 4.97
CA THR A 88 12.85 -14.04 4.68
C THR A 88 12.98 -15.16 5.70
N GLN A 89 13.60 -16.28 5.28
CA GLN A 89 13.94 -17.40 6.17
C GLN A 89 14.88 -16.99 7.29
N GLN A 90 15.81 -16.06 7.02
CA GLN A 90 16.72 -15.53 8.03
C GLN A 90 15.94 -14.80 9.14
N GLU A 91 15.03 -13.90 8.79
CA GLU A 91 14.23 -13.15 9.76
C GLU A 91 13.31 -14.06 10.55
N TYR A 92 12.64 -15.00 9.85
CA TYR A 92 11.76 -15.97 10.51
C TYR A 92 12.52 -16.83 11.51
N THR A 93 13.66 -17.39 11.11
CA THR A 93 14.49 -18.25 11.94
C THR A 93 15.12 -17.50 13.13
N ALA A 94 15.54 -16.26 12.90
CA ALA A 94 16.14 -15.44 13.96
C ALA A 94 15.17 -15.21 15.13
N LEU A 95 13.86 -15.13 14.85
CA LEU A 95 12.86 -14.87 15.84
C LEU A 95 12.21 -16.13 16.43
N THR A 96 11.96 -17.15 15.59
CA THR A 96 11.27 -18.38 16.00
C THR A 96 12.20 -19.52 16.42
N GLY A 97 13.48 -19.46 16.00
CA GLY A 97 14.48 -20.48 16.25
C GLY A 97 14.38 -21.70 15.32
N SER A 98 13.48 -21.71 14.33
CA SER A 98 13.29 -22.81 13.38
C SER A 98 12.95 -22.30 11.99
N ASN A 99 13.28 -23.08 10.95
CA ASN A 99 12.92 -22.80 9.57
C ASN A 99 12.05 -23.95 9.03
N PRO A 100 10.77 -23.73 8.75
CA PRO A 100 9.87 -24.76 8.22
C PRO A 100 10.02 -24.97 6.71
N SER A 101 10.74 -24.07 6.01
CA SER A 101 10.79 -24.00 4.56
C SER A 101 11.36 -25.26 3.91
N HIS A 102 10.81 -25.63 2.76
CA HIS A 102 11.29 -26.71 1.91
C HIS A 102 12.61 -26.33 1.22
N PHE A 103 12.68 -25.13 0.66
CA PHE A 103 13.92 -24.60 0.09
C PHE A 103 14.76 -23.95 1.20
N SER A 104 16.06 -23.87 1.02
CA SER A 104 16.96 -23.34 2.05
C SER A 104 17.84 -22.21 1.52
N GLY A 105 17.77 -21.06 2.17
CA GLY A 105 18.59 -19.88 1.87
C GLY A 105 18.14 -18.66 2.67
N ASP A 106 19.10 -17.95 3.26
CA ASP A 106 18.84 -16.84 4.19
C ASP A 106 17.93 -15.77 3.59
N ARG A 107 18.09 -15.44 2.32
CA ARG A 107 17.32 -14.43 1.60
C ARG A 107 16.13 -14.99 0.81
N LEU A 108 15.90 -16.29 0.83
CA LEU A 108 14.67 -16.86 0.28
C LEU A 108 13.48 -16.49 1.17
N PRO A 109 12.26 -16.34 0.64
CA PRO A 109 11.08 -16.18 1.45
C PRO A 109 10.87 -17.40 2.34
N VAL A 110 10.39 -17.21 3.55
CA VAL A 110 9.89 -18.33 4.35
C VAL A 110 8.63 -18.88 3.69
N GLU A 111 8.56 -20.21 3.55
CA GLU A 111 7.38 -20.91 3.03
C GLU A 111 7.04 -22.14 3.89
N THR A 112 6.00 -22.86 3.57
CA THR A 112 5.48 -23.97 4.38
C THR A 112 5.02 -23.49 5.77
N VAL A 113 4.58 -22.25 5.87
CA VAL A 113 4.04 -21.63 7.09
C VAL A 113 2.52 -21.58 7.00
N SER A 114 1.86 -21.92 8.10
CA SER A 114 0.42 -21.78 8.24
C SER A 114 0.01 -20.33 8.53
N TRP A 115 -1.26 -20.02 8.38
CA TRP A 115 -1.81 -18.72 8.78
C TRP A 115 -1.66 -18.48 10.29
N LEU A 116 -1.79 -19.54 11.11
CA LEU A 116 -1.55 -19.46 12.56
C LEU A 116 -0.09 -19.16 12.89
N ASP A 117 0.86 -19.75 12.17
CA ASP A 117 2.30 -19.43 12.30
C ASP A 117 2.57 -17.98 11.93
N ALA A 118 1.94 -17.49 10.87
CA ALA A 118 2.07 -16.11 10.42
C ALA A 118 1.54 -15.11 11.46
N ALA A 119 0.36 -15.37 12.04
CA ALA A 119 -0.19 -14.56 13.13
C ALA A 119 0.69 -14.60 14.41
N ALA A 120 1.23 -15.77 14.74
CA ALA A 120 2.15 -15.94 15.87
C ALA A 120 3.46 -15.18 15.63
N TYR A 121 4.00 -15.21 14.41
CA TYR A 121 5.19 -14.45 14.03
C TYR A 121 4.98 -12.94 14.17
N CYS A 122 3.86 -12.40 13.69
CA CYS A 122 3.50 -10.98 13.86
C CYS A 122 3.56 -10.55 15.33
N ASN A 123 2.99 -11.36 16.22
CA ASN A 123 3.01 -11.11 17.66
C ASN A 123 4.42 -11.22 18.27
N ALA A 124 5.20 -12.20 17.82
CA ALA A 124 6.57 -12.39 18.31
C ALA A 124 7.47 -11.21 17.91
N ARG A 125 7.36 -10.73 16.66
CA ARG A 125 8.09 -9.56 16.17
C ARG A 125 7.66 -8.29 16.91
N SER A 126 6.37 -8.08 17.09
CA SER A 126 5.84 -6.96 17.87
C SER A 126 6.43 -6.94 19.29
N GLN A 127 6.41 -8.09 19.96
CA GLN A 127 6.96 -8.21 21.31
C GLN A 127 8.47 -7.96 21.36
N ALA A 128 9.23 -8.46 20.40
CA ALA A 128 10.69 -8.27 20.32
C ALA A 128 11.07 -6.80 20.13
N GLU A 129 10.22 -6.02 19.47
CA GLU A 129 10.42 -4.59 19.21
C GLU A 129 9.68 -3.68 20.22
N GLY A 130 9.03 -4.26 21.26
CA GLY A 130 8.34 -3.51 22.32
C GLY A 130 7.02 -2.87 21.88
N LEU A 131 6.41 -3.41 20.81
CA LEU A 131 5.12 -2.96 20.25
C LEU A 131 3.96 -3.74 20.88
N GLU A 132 2.75 -3.19 20.81
CA GLU A 132 1.53 -3.89 21.21
C GLU A 132 1.19 -4.98 20.20
N LYS A 133 0.94 -6.20 20.65
CA LYS A 133 0.58 -7.33 19.80
C LYS A 133 -0.76 -7.08 19.12
N ALA A 134 -0.81 -7.29 17.80
CA ALA A 134 -2.04 -7.16 17.04
C ALA A 134 -3.04 -8.29 17.33
N TYR A 135 -2.57 -9.47 17.72
CA TYR A 135 -3.43 -10.64 17.86
C TYR A 135 -3.46 -11.21 19.28
N THR A 136 -4.65 -11.62 19.71
CA THR A 136 -4.82 -12.55 20.83
C THR A 136 -5.08 -13.93 20.24
N ILE A 137 -4.20 -14.89 20.55
CA ILE A 137 -4.24 -16.26 20.02
C ILE A 137 -4.59 -17.22 21.15
N ASP A 138 -5.70 -17.95 21.01
CA ASP A 138 -6.15 -19.01 21.94
C ASP A 138 -6.45 -20.29 21.14
N GLY A 139 -5.46 -21.17 21.05
CA GLY A 139 -5.50 -22.33 20.17
C GLY A 139 -5.64 -21.90 18.70
N SER A 140 -6.70 -22.34 18.03
CA SER A 140 -7.03 -21.95 16.65
C SER A 140 -7.85 -20.67 16.55
N SER A 141 -8.31 -20.12 17.67
CA SER A 141 -9.05 -18.85 17.69
C SER A 141 -8.10 -17.66 17.76
N VAL A 142 -8.21 -16.76 16.81
CA VAL A 142 -7.41 -15.54 16.76
C VAL A 142 -8.33 -14.34 16.64
N THR A 143 -8.14 -13.39 17.56
CA THR A 143 -8.84 -12.09 17.52
C THR A 143 -7.83 -10.97 17.27
N TRP A 144 -8.26 -9.94 16.56
CA TRP A 144 -7.41 -8.82 16.16
C TRP A 144 -7.77 -7.54 16.94
N ASN A 145 -6.78 -6.98 17.63
CA ASN A 145 -6.82 -5.62 18.15
C ASN A 145 -6.37 -4.65 17.04
N ARG A 146 -7.34 -4.04 16.35
CA ARG A 146 -7.08 -3.12 15.22
C ARG A 146 -6.35 -1.83 15.65
N ALA A 147 -6.37 -1.48 16.93
CA ALA A 147 -5.70 -0.29 17.45
C ALA A 147 -4.23 -0.53 17.83
N ALA A 148 -3.76 -1.78 17.84
CA ALA A 148 -2.39 -2.12 18.16
C ALA A 148 -1.42 -1.55 17.13
N ASP A 149 -0.25 -1.08 17.58
CA ASP A 149 0.83 -0.54 16.74
C ASP A 149 1.82 -1.59 16.24
N GLY A 150 1.60 -2.85 16.63
CA GLY A 150 2.46 -3.97 16.26
C GLY A 150 2.24 -4.47 14.83
N TYR A 151 3.01 -5.49 14.49
CA TYR A 151 2.94 -6.16 13.19
C TYR A 151 1.68 -7.01 13.06
N ARG A 152 1.16 -7.06 11.84
CA ARG A 152 0.00 -7.86 11.45
C ARG A 152 0.12 -8.35 10.00
N LEU A 153 -0.76 -9.23 9.60
CA LEU A 153 -1.01 -9.55 8.21
C LEU A 153 -1.77 -8.41 7.53
N PRO A 154 -1.60 -8.18 6.23
CA PRO A 154 -2.46 -7.29 5.48
C PRO A 154 -3.91 -7.81 5.48
N THR A 155 -4.89 -6.95 5.35
CA THR A 155 -6.21 -7.38 4.88
C THR A 155 -6.12 -7.74 3.40
N GLU A 156 -7.08 -8.51 2.91
CA GLU A 156 -7.14 -8.86 1.48
C GLU A 156 -7.22 -7.61 0.60
N ALA A 157 -7.95 -6.59 1.06
CA ALA A 157 -8.08 -5.32 0.37
C ALA A 157 -6.78 -4.49 0.38
N GLU A 158 -6.09 -4.43 1.51
CA GLU A 158 -4.77 -3.77 1.59
C GLU A 158 -3.75 -4.46 0.67
N TRP A 159 -3.77 -5.80 0.64
CA TRP A 159 -2.88 -6.56 -0.22
C TRP A 159 -3.14 -6.27 -1.71
N GLU A 160 -4.41 -6.34 -2.16
CA GLU A 160 -4.75 -6.09 -3.56
C GLU A 160 -4.50 -4.64 -3.97
N TYR A 161 -4.82 -3.68 -3.09
CA TYR A 161 -4.53 -2.27 -3.31
C TYR A 161 -3.02 -2.02 -3.52
N ALA A 162 -2.21 -2.58 -2.63
CA ALA A 162 -0.76 -2.47 -2.67
C ALA A 162 -0.15 -3.23 -3.86
N CYS A 163 -0.68 -4.41 -4.21
CA CYS A 163 -0.27 -5.20 -5.37
C CYS A 163 -0.52 -4.45 -6.66
N ARG A 164 -1.72 -3.90 -6.84
CA ARG A 164 -2.07 -3.10 -8.02
C ARG A 164 -1.24 -1.85 -8.16
N ALA A 165 -0.88 -1.22 -7.06
CA ALA A 165 -0.10 0.02 -7.09
C ALA A 165 -0.66 1.07 -8.08
N GLY A 166 -2.01 1.17 -8.15
CA GLY A 166 -2.74 2.06 -9.03
C GLY A 166 -3.11 1.49 -10.40
N THR A 167 -2.72 0.26 -10.75
CA THR A 167 -3.14 -0.39 -12.00
C THR A 167 -4.55 -0.99 -11.89
N VAL A 168 -5.20 -1.15 -13.04
CA VAL A 168 -6.50 -1.84 -13.17
C VAL A 168 -6.37 -3.13 -14.02
N THR A 169 -5.16 -3.42 -14.46
CA THR A 169 -4.79 -4.57 -15.28
C THR A 169 -4.70 -5.85 -14.43
N PRO A 170 -4.68 -7.05 -15.02
CA PRO A 170 -4.51 -8.30 -14.29
C PRO A 170 -3.24 -8.34 -13.43
N PHE A 171 -2.16 -7.69 -13.87
CA PHE A 171 -0.89 -7.58 -13.17
C PHE A 171 -0.49 -6.12 -12.99
N ASN A 172 0.38 -5.85 -12.02
CA ASN A 172 0.92 -4.51 -11.81
C ASN A 172 1.92 -4.08 -12.92
N THR A 173 2.34 -5.02 -13.75
CA THR A 173 3.20 -4.79 -14.90
C THR A 173 2.42 -4.39 -16.13
N GLU A 174 1.35 -5.14 -16.50
CA GLU A 174 0.45 -4.85 -17.64
C GLU A 174 -0.65 -5.94 -17.73
N ASP A 175 -1.21 -6.15 -18.93
CA ASP A 175 -2.22 -7.20 -19.21
C ASP A 175 -1.63 -8.63 -19.19
N SER A 176 -0.33 -8.77 -19.12
CA SER A 176 0.43 -10.03 -19.15
C SER A 176 1.63 -9.96 -18.22
N ILE A 177 2.18 -11.11 -17.84
CA ILE A 177 3.36 -11.22 -17.01
C ILE A 177 4.29 -12.30 -17.55
N SER A 178 5.60 -12.09 -17.41
CA SER A 178 6.64 -12.98 -17.91
C SER A 178 7.56 -13.51 -16.78
N ALA A 179 8.31 -14.55 -17.09
CA ALA A 179 9.30 -15.10 -16.16
C ALA A 179 10.55 -14.21 -15.96
N ASP A 180 10.66 -13.11 -16.70
CA ASP A 180 11.69 -12.08 -16.48
C ASP A 180 11.22 -11.03 -15.45
N GLU A 181 9.91 -10.98 -15.16
CA GLU A 181 9.27 -10.03 -14.24
C GLU A 181 8.91 -10.66 -12.89
N CYS A 182 8.72 -11.99 -12.83
CA CYS A 182 8.41 -12.70 -11.60
C CYS A 182 8.81 -14.17 -11.62
N ASN A 183 8.71 -14.83 -10.47
CA ASN A 183 9.00 -16.27 -10.33
C ASN A 183 7.71 -17.08 -10.27
N TYR A 184 7.41 -17.82 -11.33
CA TYR A 184 6.23 -18.68 -11.46
C TYR A 184 6.50 -19.87 -12.39
N TYR A 185 5.48 -20.63 -12.74
CA TYR A 185 5.59 -21.74 -13.71
C TYR A 185 5.77 -21.19 -15.14
N GLY A 186 6.87 -20.47 -15.37
CA GLY A 186 7.13 -19.60 -16.51
C GLY A 186 7.16 -20.25 -17.88
N THR A 187 7.19 -21.62 -17.96
CA THR A 187 7.05 -22.32 -19.22
C THR A 187 5.62 -22.22 -19.82
N TYR A 188 4.67 -21.71 -19.04
CA TYR A 188 3.30 -21.45 -19.46
C TYR A 188 2.99 -19.96 -19.32
N PRO A 189 3.29 -19.13 -20.33
CA PRO A 189 2.89 -17.73 -20.35
C PRO A 189 1.38 -17.57 -20.27
N TYR A 190 0.95 -16.44 -19.74
CA TYR A 190 -0.46 -16.13 -19.49
C TYR A 190 -1.39 -16.33 -20.68
N GLU A 191 -0.93 -15.97 -21.89
CA GLU A 191 -1.69 -16.10 -23.13
C GLU A 191 -1.83 -17.55 -23.61
N ILE A 192 -0.92 -18.44 -23.18
CA ILE A 192 -0.89 -19.86 -23.63
C ILE A 192 -1.84 -20.72 -22.82
N GLU A 193 -2.20 -20.38 -21.60
CA GLU A 193 -3.02 -21.22 -20.73
C GLU A 193 -4.35 -21.62 -21.36
N ASN A 194 -4.95 -20.74 -22.17
CA ASN A 194 -6.17 -21.04 -22.93
C ASN A 194 -5.98 -22.09 -24.02
N ASN A 195 -4.77 -22.34 -24.48
CA ASN A 195 -4.46 -23.12 -25.67
C ASN A 195 -3.36 -24.16 -25.46
N TYR A 196 -3.24 -24.71 -24.26
CA TYR A 196 -2.23 -25.72 -23.93
C TYR A 196 -2.13 -26.87 -24.95
N PHE A 197 -3.23 -27.22 -25.61
CA PHE A 197 -3.29 -28.27 -26.62
C PHE A 197 -3.21 -27.76 -28.08
N SER A 198 -3.17 -26.47 -28.33
CA SER A 198 -3.11 -25.88 -29.67
C SER A 198 -1.82 -25.11 -29.98
N GLN A 199 -0.69 -25.60 -29.54
CA GLN A 199 0.63 -24.95 -29.58
C GLN A 199 1.17 -24.55 -30.98
N GLY A 200 0.34 -24.50 -32.01
CA GLY A 200 0.81 -24.30 -33.37
C GLY A 200 1.14 -22.87 -33.81
N ASN A 201 0.72 -21.81 -33.08
CA ASN A 201 0.80 -20.43 -33.56
C ASN A 201 1.04 -19.35 -32.48
N LEU A 202 1.69 -19.68 -31.37
CA LEU A 202 1.94 -18.68 -30.33
C LEU A 202 3.24 -17.93 -30.61
N ASN A 203 3.15 -16.61 -30.75
CA ASN A 203 4.31 -15.72 -30.86
C ASN A 203 5.01 -15.54 -29.50
N THR A 204 4.43 -16.02 -28.42
CA THR A 204 4.95 -15.94 -27.05
C THR A 204 5.97 -17.04 -26.79
N LYS A 205 7.17 -16.69 -26.40
CA LYS A 205 8.19 -17.66 -26.02
C LYS A 205 7.93 -18.12 -24.59
N PRO A 206 7.94 -19.45 -24.32
CA PRO A 206 7.96 -19.95 -22.96
C PRO A 206 9.15 -19.36 -22.18
N GLY A 207 8.88 -18.89 -20.96
CA GLY A 207 9.89 -18.43 -20.05
C GLY A 207 10.55 -19.56 -19.27
N VAL A 208 11.25 -19.22 -18.20
CA VAL A 208 11.97 -20.16 -17.32
C VAL A 208 11.05 -20.61 -16.19
N TYR A 209 10.97 -21.92 -15.95
CA TYR A 209 10.46 -22.50 -14.71
C TYR A 209 11.62 -22.83 -13.79
N ARG A 210 11.75 -22.07 -12.68
CA ARG A 210 12.92 -22.16 -11.78
C ARG A 210 12.86 -23.34 -10.81
N GLN A 211 11.65 -23.87 -10.55
CA GLN A 211 11.39 -25.02 -9.67
C GLN A 211 11.83 -24.79 -8.21
N THR A 212 11.97 -23.56 -7.80
CA THR A 212 12.37 -23.12 -6.46
C THR A 212 11.94 -21.69 -6.25
N THR A 213 11.86 -21.23 -5.00
CA THR A 213 11.76 -19.82 -4.69
C THR A 213 13.02 -19.06 -5.11
N THR A 214 12.92 -17.76 -5.37
CA THR A 214 14.04 -16.85 -5.61
C THR A 214 14.30 -15.98 -4.37
N GLU A 215 15.50 -15.43 -4.24
CA GLU A 215 15.74 -14.42 -3.21
C GLU A 215 14.76 -13.26 -3.37
N VAL A 216 14.23 -12.79 -2.25
CA VAL A 216 13.30 -11.65 -2.26
C VAL A 216 13.93 -10.43 -2.92
N GLY A 217 13.14 -9.69 -3.72
CA GLY A 217 13.64 -8.54 -4.46
C GLY A 217 14.49 -8.89 -5.70
N SER A 218 14.37 -10.11 -6.23
CA SER A 218 15.09 -10.53 -7.44
C SER A 218 14.55 -9.88 -8.72
N PHE A 219 13.36 -9.32 -8.68
CA PHE A 219 12.70 -8.68 -9.83
C PHE A 219 12.45 -7.20 -9.54
N ALA A 220 11.96 -6.46 -10.54
CA ALA A 220 11.64 -5.05 -10.37
C ALA A 220 10.43 -4.88 -9.42
N PRO A 221 10.43 -3.85 -8.55
CA PRO A 221 9.29 -3.56 -7.70
C PRO A 221 8.13 -2.95 -8.50
N ASN A 222 6.93 -3.01 -7.93
CA ASN A 222 5.80 -2.25 -8.45
C ASN A 222 5.94 -0.74 -8.16
N ALA A 223 4.98 0.07 -8.61
CA ALA A 223 5.03 1.53 -8.44
C ALA A 223 5.00 2.00 -6.97
N CYS A 224 4.55 1.16 -6.03
CA CYS A 224 4.65 1.43 -4.60
C CYS A 224 6.01 1.03 -3.99
N GLY A 225 6.92 0.45 -4.74
CA GLY A 225 8.22 -0.04 -4.23
C GLY A 225 8.13 -1.42 -3.57
N LEU A 226 7.08 -2.19 -3.84
CA LEU A 226 6.88 -3.55 -3.33
C LEU A 226 7.36 -4.57 -4.34
N TYR A 227 8.17 -5.51 -3.89
CA TYR A 227 8.75 -6.59 -4.69
C TYR A 227 7.92 -7.87 -4.57
N ASP A 228 7.98 -8.71 -5.59
CA ASP A 228 7.45 -10.08 -5.61
C ASP A 228 5.93 -10.17 -5.29
N MET A 229 5.15 -9.12 -5.62
CA MET A 229 3.69 -9.12 -5.44
C MET A 229 2.96 -10.11 -6.37
N HIS A 230 3.67 -10.63 -7.38
CA HIS A 230 3.22 -11.68 -8.29
C HIS A 230 4.25 -12.80 -8.30
N GLY A 231 3.86 -14.00 -7.87
CA GLY A 231 4.72 -15.19 -7.86
C GLY A 231 5.61 -15.29 -6.62
N ASN A 232 6.67 -16.06 -6.71
CA ASN A 232 7.61 -16.47 -5.68
C ASN A 232 6.91 -17.26 -4.56
N VAL A 233 6.28 -16.62 -3.56
CA VAL A 233 5.37 -17.30 -2.64
C VAL A 233 4.03 -16.56 -2.55
N SER A 234 2.95 -17.29 -2.40
CA SER A 234 1.66 -16.72 -2.04
C SER A 234 1.72 -16.18 -0.62
N GLU A 235 1.00 -15.11 -0.33
CA GLU A 235 1.07 -14.39 0.92
C GLU A 235 -0.24 -14.49 1.69
N TRP A 236 -0.16 -14.91 2.96
CA TRP A 236 -1.31 -14.93 3.85
C TRP A 236 -1.84 -13.51 4.09
N VAL A 237 -3.17 -13.39 4.05
CA VAL A 237 -3.86 -12.18 4.50
C VAL A 237 -4.75 -12.48 5.71
N TRP A 238 -5.25 -11.44 6.38
CA TRP A 238 -6.09 -11.59 7.57
C TRP A 238 -7.42 -12.29 7.30
N ASP A 239 -8.02 -12.08 6.15
CA ASP A 239 -9.42 -12.32 5.86
C ASP A 239 -9.80 -13.80 5.85
N TYR A 240 -11.02 -14.10 6.31
CA TYR A 240 -11.67 -15.33 5.95
C TYR A 240 -12.13 -15.31 4.50
N TYR A 241 -11.99 -16.44 3.82
CA TYR A 241 -12.50 -16.58 2.47
C TYR A 241 -14.04 -16.56 2.45
N GLY A 242 -14.60 -15.65 1.67
CA GLY A 242 -16.04 -15.45 1.50
C GLY A 242 -16.36 -14.61 0.27
N ALA A 243 -17.63 -14.49 -0.06
CA ALA A 243 -18.06 -13.63 -1.15
C ALA A 243 -17.81 -12.15 -0.84
N TYR A 244 -17.40 -11.39 -1.83
CA TYR A 244 -17.31 -9.93 -1.69
C TYR A 244 -18.72 -9.32 -1.57
N PRO A 245 -18.91 -8.33 -0.69
CA PRO A 245 -20.13 -7.54 -0.68
C PRO A 245 -20.26 -6.72 -1.96
N ALA A 246 -21.48 -6.47 -2.39
CA ALA A 246 -21.74 -5.64 -3.58
C ALA A 246 -21.59 -4.14 -3.29
N GLU A 247 -21.74 -3.74 -2.04
CA GLU A 247 -21.68 -2.34 -1.59
C GLU A 247 -20.22 -1.90 -1.40
N ALA A 248 -20.01 -0.58 -1.53
CA ALA A 248 -18.71 0.03 -1.23
C ALA A 248 -18.28 -0.23 0.23
N GLN A 249 -17.00 -0.56 0.42
CA GLN A 249 -16.42 -0.89 1.71
C GLN A 249 -15.33 0.10 2.09
N THR A 250 -15.13 0.31 3.40
CA THR A 250 -13.98 1.07 3.93
C THR A 250 -13.25 0.19 4.94
N ASP A 251 -11.96 0.01 4.75
CA ASP A 251 -11.08 -0.84 5.56
C ASP A 251 -11.71 -2.22 5.87
N PRO A 252 -12.17 -2.97 4.83
CA PRO A 252 -12.78 -4.26 5.05
C PRO A 252 -11.78 -5.26 5.66
N THR A 253 -12.29 -6.21 6.42
CA THR A 253 -11.52 -7.27 7.07
C THR A 253 -12.04 -8.66 6.69
N GLY A 254 -12.73 -8.75 5.54
CA GLY A 254 -13.32 -9.98 5.04
C GLY A 254 -14.60 -10.40 5.75
N ALA A 255 -14.98 -11.64 5.55
CA ALA A 255 -16.15 -12.25 6.20
C ALA A 255 -15.92 -12.34 7.73
N GLU A 256 -16.98 -12.11 8.52
CA GLU A 256 -16.90 -12.17 10.00
C GLU A 256 -16.54 -13.58 10.51
N THR A 257 -16.91 -14.59 9.76
CA THR A 257 -16.66 -16.01 10.11
C THR A 257 -16.32 -16.81 8.87
N GLY A 258 -15.53 -17.86 9.04
CA GLY A 258 -15.16 -18.78 7.97
C GLY A 258 -14.30 -19.92 8.50
N THR A 259 -14.00 -20.88 7.65
CA THR A 259 -13.09 -22.01 7.96
C THR A 259 -11.76 -21.86 7.24
N LEU A 260 -11.75 -21.17 6.11
CA LEU A 260 -10.56 -20.97 5.28
C LEU A 260 -10.07 -19.54 5.38
N ARG A 261 -8.73 -19.37 5.34
CA ARG A 261 -8.05 -18.07 5.27
C ARG A 261 -7.56 -17.81 3.85
N VAL A 262 -7.68 -16.56 3.42
CA VAL A 262 -7.26 -16.12 2.08
C VAL A 262 -5.74 -16.00 2.01
N TYR A 263 -5.17 -16.36 0.87
CA TYR A 263 -3.81 -16.02 0.46
C TYR A 263 -3.81 -15.53 -1.00
N ARG A 264 -2.83 -14.71 -1.34
CA ARG A 264 -2.79 -13.92 -2.58
C ARG A 264 -1.43 -14.01 -3.26
N GLY A 265 -1.36 -13.59 -4.53
CA GLY A 265 -0.10 -13.42 -5.28
C GLY A 265 0.35 -14.60 -6.10
N GLY A 266 -0.05 -15.82 -5.74
CA GLY A 266 0.46 -17.06 -6.34
C GLY A 266 1.94 -17.30 -6.00
N GLY A 267 2.47 -18.45 -6.32
CA GLY A 267 3.84 -18.82 -5.99
C GLY A 267 4.65 -19.35 -7.18
N TRP A 268 5.90 -19.74 -6.92
CA TRP A 268 6.89 -20.19 -7.89
C TRP A 268 6.42 -21.34 -8.80
N ASN A 269 5.46 -22.13 -8.37
CA ASN A 269 4.92 -23.29 -9.09
C ASN A 269 3.47 -23.08 -9.58
N ASP A 270 2.93 -21.88 -9.45
CA ASP A 270 1.61 -21.53 -9.94
C ASP A 270 1.66 -21.08 -11.40
N PHE A 271 0.52 -21.19 -12.08
CA PHE A 271 0.33 -20.62 -13.42
C PHE A 271 0.11 -19.11 -13.34
N ALA A 272 0.44 -18.39 -14.40
CA ALA A 272 0.31 -16.94 -14.46
C ALA A 272 -1.10 -16.45 -14.11
N LYS A 273 -2.17 -17.16 -14.48
CA LYS A 273 -3.56 -16.81 -14.11
C LYS A 273 -3.80 -16.73 -12.60
N ASN A 274 -3.03 -17.48 -11.81
CA ASN A 274 -3.12 -17.52 -10.35
C ASN A 274 -2.30 -16.40 -9.71
N LEU A 275 -1.53 -15.66 -10.49
CA LEU A 275 -0.73 -14.52 -10.03
C LEU A 275 -1.45 -13.19 -10.20
N ARG A 276 -2.63 -13.14 -10.86
CA ARG A 276 -3.36 -11.89 -11.10
C ARG A 276 -3.64 -11.15 -9.79
N SER A 277 -3.62 -9.84 -9.84
CA SER A 277 -3.91 -8.98 -8.67
C SER A 277 -5.23 -9.34 -8.00
N ALA A 278 -6.25 -9.72 -8.78
CA ALA A 278 -7.58 -10.07 -8.27
C ALA A 278 -7.73 -11.55 -7.87
N TYR A 279 -6.78 -12.44 -8.29
CA TYR A 279 -6.92 -13.86 -8.00
C TYR A 279 -6.90 -14.14 -6.50
N ARG A 280 -7.82 -14.98 -6.07
CA ARG A 280 -8.03 -15.36 -4.67
C ARG A 280 -7.83 -16.86 -4.49
N ALA A 281 -7.14 -17.23 -3.44
CA ALA A 281 -7.04 -18.62 -3.02
C ALA A 281 -7.19 -18.73 -1.51
N ALA A 282 -7.49 -19.91 -0.99
CA ALA A 282 -7.73 -20.09 0.43
C ALA A 282 -7.33 -21.49 0.90
N LEU A 283 -6.92 -21.58 2.16
CA LEU A 283 -6.57 -22.83 2.84
C LEU A 283 -7.05 -22.82 4.29
N GLU A 284 -7.09 -24.00 4.91
CA GLU A 284 -7.28 -24.13 6.36
C GLU A 284 -6.17 -23.37 7.12
N PRO A 285 -6.49 -22.70 8.23
CA PRO A 285 -5.55 -21.81 8.92
C PRO A 285 -4.35 -22.53 9.57
N ASP A 286 -4.39 -23.83 9.73
CA ASP A 286 -3.30 -24.67 10.26
C ASP A 286 -2.47 -25.35 9.16
N GLN A 287 -2.77 -25.09 7.89
CA GLN A 287 -2.09 -25.66 6.76
C GLN A 287 -1.08 -24.64 6.16
N GLY A 288 0.07 -25.13 5.73
CA GLY A 288 1.04 -24.40 4.95
C GLY A 288 1.46 -25.22 3.74
N THR A 289 1.79 -24.56 2.65
CA THR A 289 2.29 -25.21 1.42
C THR A 289 3.67 -24.66 1.04
N LEU A 290 4.41 -25.40 0.24
CA LEU A 290 5.77 -25.03 -0.20
C LEU A 290 5.82 -23.80 -1.13
N ASN A 291 4.72 -23.09 -1.25
CA ASN A 291 4.61 -21.81 -1.95
C ASN A 291 3.73 -20.81 -1.18
N THR A 292 3.51 -21.00 0.15
CA THR A 292 2.73 -20.06 0.98
C THR A 292 3.64 -19.45 2.04
N GLY A 293 3.78 -18.13 2.01
CA GLY A 293 4.64 -17.32 2.87
C GLY A 293 3.91 -16.16 3.54
N ILE A 294 4.66 -15.15 3.93
CA ILE A 294 4.20 -14.04 4.79
C ILE A 294 4.74 -12.71 4.25
N ARG A 295 3.88 -11.70 4.21
CA ARG A 295 4.27 -10.28 4.13
C ARG A 295 3.69 -9.53 5.31
N LEU A 296 4.48 -8.67 5.94
CA LEU A 296 4.09 -7.97 7.16
C LEU A 296 3.55 -6.57 6.85
N VAL A 297 2.62 -6.15 7.71
CA VAL A 297 2.02 -4.82 7.68
C VAL A 297 2.05 -4.23 9.09
N ARG A 298 2.09 -2.90 9.19
CA ARG A 298 1.83 -2.12 10.40
C ARG A 298 0.82 -1.02 10.10
N ASN A 299 0.00 -0.69 11.08
CA ASN A 299 -0.84 0.49 10.98
C ASN A 299 0.04 1.74 10.82
N ALA A 300 -0.32 2.65 9.93
CA ALA A 300 0.22 4.00 10.01
C ALA A 300 -0.22 4.59 11.35
N ALA A 301 0.70 5.23 12.07
CA ALA A 301 0.34 5.92 13.30
C ALA A 301 -0.72 6.95 12.96
N ASP A 302 -1.93 6.74 13.46
CA ASP A 302 -3.01 7.70 13.28
C ASP A 302 -2.56 9.08 13.78
N GLY A 303 -2.42 10.02 12.88
CA GLY A 303 -2.54 11.43 13.20
C GLY A 303 -3.99 11.77 13.58
N SER A 304 -4.73 10.81 14.14
CA SER A 304 -6.14 10.92 14.44
C SER A 304 -6.40 11.06 15.92
N GLY A 305 -6.83 12.23 16.27
CA GLY A 305 -7.76 12.39 17.38
C GLY A 305 -9.14 11.83 17.01
N THR A 306 -9.58 10.86 17.80
CA THR A 306 -10.97 10.55 18.15
C THR A 306 -12.07 11.29 17.39
N VAL A 307 -12.96 10.53 16.75
CA VAL A 307 -14.32 10.96 16.41
C VAL A 307 -15.07 11.24 17.71
N GLY A 308 -14.93 12.44 18.21
CA GLY A 308 -15.73 13.04 19.26
C GLY A 308 -16.58 14.13 18.64
N SER A 309 -17.89 13.90 18.56
CA SER A 309 -18.87 14.94 18.33
C SER A 309 -18.62 16.12 19.28
N GLY A 310 -18.37 17.29 18.76
CA GLY A 310 -18.41 18.48 19.61
C GLY A 310 -17.68 19.70 19.10
N THR A 311 -18.47 20.63 18.60
CA THR A 311 -18.29 22.09 18.63
C THR A 311 -17.03 22.70 18.01
N ALA A 312 -17.31 23.51 17.01
CA ALA A 312 -16.46 24.54 16.43
C ALA A 312 -15.53 25.21 17.46
N ARG A 313 -14.24 25.22 17.16
CA ARG A 313 -13.31 26.22 17.69
C ARG A 313 -12.63 26.92 16.53
N THR A 314 -13.09 28.12 16.30
CA THR A 314 -12.33 29.18 15.63
C THR A 314 -11.06 29.46 16.42
N SER A 315 -9.92 29.28 15.82
CA SER A 315 -8.73 30.10 16.11
C SER A 315 -7.83 30.11 14.88
N ALA A 316 -7.73 31.30 14.32
CA ALA A 316 -6.74 31.65 13.32
C ALA A 316 -5.31 31.47 13.91
N ALA A 317 -4.46 30.70 13.19
CA ALA A 317 -3.02 30.88 13.26
C ALA A 317 -2.53 30.94 11.82
N ALA A 318 -2.01 32.08 11.44
CA ALA A 318 -1.40 32.33 10.14
C ALA A 318 -0.10 31.52 10.01
N GLY A 319 0.11 30.84 8.84
CA GLY A 319 1.41 30.58 8.28
C GLY A 319 1.95 29.15 8.37
N SER A 320 1.36 28.21 7.65
CA SER A 320 2.04 27.22 6.82
C SER A 320 0.98 26.63 5.89
N GLY A 321 0.86 27.17 4.68
CA GLY A 321 -0.14 26.73 3.70
C GLY A 321 0.12 25.27 3.32
N ARG A 322 -0.92 24.43 3.40
CA ARG A 322 -0.84 23.04 2.92
C ARG A 322 -0.69 23.04 1.40
N THR A 323 0.10 22.13 0.91
CA THR A 323 0.36 21.95 -0.52
C THR A 323 -0.23 20.62 -0.97
N LEU A 324 -0.94 20.65 -2.11
CA LEU A 324 -1.43 19.48 -2.82
C LEU A 324 -0.63 19.30 -4.11
N ILE A 325 -0.19 18.09 -4.40
CA ILE A 325 0.31 17.68 -5.71
C ILE A 325 -0.88 17.05 -6.45
N ALA A 326 -1.48 17.77 -7.40
CA ALA A 326 -2.55 17.26 -8.24
C ALA A 326 -2.04 17.04 -9.66
N TYR A 327 -2.24 15.85 -10.24
CA TYR A 327 -1.70 15.56 -11.56
C TYR A 327 -2.59 14.64 -12.39
N PHE A 328 -2.53 14.79 -13.71
CA PHE A 328 -3.03 13.83 -14.69
C PHE A 328 -1.85 13.19 -15.41
N SER A 329 -1.86 11.88 -15.57
CA SER A 329 -0.82 11.13 -16.29
C SER A 329 -1.44 10.05 -17.16
N TRP A 330 -0.95 9.90 -18.41
CA TRP A 330 -1.36 8.82 -19.31
C TRP A 330 -0.23 7.80 -19.50
N SER A 331 1.00 8.30 -19.79
CA SER A 331 2.18 7.44 -20.06
C SER A 331 3.01 7.11 -18.81
N GLY A 332 2.63 7.63 -17.64
CA GLY A 332 3.42 7.49 -16.41
C GLY A 332 4.45 8.60 -16.17
N ASN A 333 4.90 9.34 -17.18
CA ASN A 333 5.96 10.34 -17.02
C ASN A 333 5.61 11.45 -16.02
N THR A 334 4.36 11.96 -16.08
CA THR A 334 3.90 12.98 -15.12
C THR A 334 3.74 12.40 -13.74
N ARG A 335 3.30 11.14 -13.63
CA ARG A 335 3.19 10.41 -12.35
C ARG A 335 4.57 10.29 -11.70
N GLY A 336 5.58 9.80 -12.40
CA GLY A 336 6.94 9.69 -11.87
C GLY A 336 7.50 11.03 -11.36
N ALA A 337 7.20 12.13 -12.04
CA ALA A 337 7.56 13.46 -11.56
C ALA A 337 6.77 13.86 -10.30
N ALA A 338 5.46 13.57 -10.23
CA ALA A 338 4.61 13.87 -9.09
C ALA A 338 5.05 13.09 -7.83
N GLU A 339 5.39 11.82 -7.98
CA GLU A 339 5.92 10.97 -6.92
C GLU A 339 7.29 11.44 -6.43
N GLU A 340 8.18 11.85 -7.34
CA GLU A 340 9.46 12.43 -6.95
C GLU A 340 9.27 13.75 -6.18
N ILE A 341 8.31 14.60 -6.57
CA ILE A 341 7.95 15.81 -5.83
C ILE A 341 7.43 15.43 -4.45
N GLN A 342 6.56 14.43 -4.35
CA GLN A 342 6.04 13.94 -3.08
C GLN A 342 7.17 13.43 -2.18
N ARG A 343 8.07 12.64 -2.71
CA ARG A 343 9.24 12.12 -1.98
C ARG A 343 10.11 13.22 -1.38
N GLN A 344 10.26 14.35 -2.08
CA GLN A 344 11.06 15.49 -1.63
C GLN A 344 10.33 16.40 -0.65
N THR A 345 8.99 16.48 -0.74
CA THR A 345 8.20 17.47 -0.01
C THR A 345 7.34 16.88 1.11
N GLY A 346 6.95 15.61 1.00
CA GLY A 346 5.95 14.98 1.87
C GLY A 346 4.54 15.58 1.71
N CYS A 347 4.25 16.28 0.61
CA CYS A 347 2.95 16.87 0.36
C CYS A 347 1.90 15.82 -0.05
N ASP A 348 0.62 16.16 0.16
CA ASP A 348 -0.50 15.33 -0.27
C ASP A 348 -0.47 15.14 -1.79
N LEU A 349 -0.70 13.92 -2.27
CA LEU A 349 -0.69 13.55 -3.69
C LEU A 349 -2.11 13.20 -4.13
N PHE A 350 -2.52 13.68 -5.30
CA PHE A 350 -3.83 13.41 -5.89
C PHE A 350 -3.71 13.19 -7.40
N GLU A 351 -4.06 12.01 -7.85
CA GLU A 351 -4.16 11.72 -9.27
C GLU A 351 -5.54 12.06 -9.81
N ILE A 352 -5.57 12.83 -10.88
CA ILE A 352 -6.79 13.20 -11.61
C ILE A 352 -7.11 12.04 -12.55
N THR A 353 -8.15 11.27 -12.22
CA THR A 353 -8.61 10.12 -13.00
C THR A 353 -9.98 10.37 -13.63
N LEU A 354 -10.31 9.62 -14.67
CA LEU A 354 -11.55 9.79 -15.44
C LEU A 354 -12.50 8.62 -15.23
N VAL A 355 -13.81 8.90 -15.21
CA VAL A 355 -14.85 7.87 -15.27
C VAL A 355 -14.74 7.04 -16.56
N HIS A 356 -14.39 7.71 -17.66
CA HIS A 356 -14.12 7.08 -18.95
C HIS A 356 -12.67 7.39 -19.37
N PRO A 357 -11.69 6.52 -19.00
CA PRO A 357 -10.30 6.73 -19.34
C PRO A 357 -10.07 6.81 -20.86
N TYR A 358 -9.04 7.53 -21.26
CA TYR A 358 -8.57 7.51 -22.64
C TYR A 358 -8.05 6.14 -23.02
N SER A 359 -8.04 5.86 -24.34
CA SER A 359 -7.45 4.63 -24.88
C SER A 359 -5.99 4.48 -24.45
N THR A 360 -5.58 3.23 -24.19
CA THR A 360 -4.17 2.89 -23.95
C THR A 360 -3.37 2.79 -25.24
N ASP A 361 -4.03 2.70 -26.42
CA ASP A 361 -3.36 2.75 -27.72
C ASP A 361 -2.93 4.17 -28.05
N TYR A 362 -1.63 4.34 -28.31
CA TYR A 362 -1.01 5.66 -28.55
C TYR A 362 -1.66 6.43 -29.70
N ASN A 363 -1.98 5.78 -30.83
CA ASN A 363 -2.57 6.47 -31.97
C ASN A 363 -4.03 6.85 -31.70
N THR A 364 -4.74 6.00 -30.97
CA THR A 364 -6.14 6.27 -30.59
C THR A 364 -6.22 7.42 -29.60
N VAL A 365 -5.38 7.45 -28.55
CA VAL A 365 -5.38 8.54 -27.58
C VAL A 365 -4.98 9.89 -28.19
N LEU A 366 -4.10 9.91 -29.18
CA LEU A 366 -3.78 11.16 -29.91
C LEU A 366 -5.03 11.76 -30.55
N ASN A 367 -5.86 10.93 -31.20
CA ASN A 367 -7.10 11.37 -31.83
C ASN A 367 -8.16 11.77 -30.80
N GLU A 368 -8.30 11.02 -29.72
CA GLU A 368 -9.22 11.33 -28.62
C GLU A 368 -8.86 12.65 -27.97
N ALA A 369 -7.62 12.82 -27.60
CA ALA A 369 -7.10 14.04 -26.98
C ALA A 369 -7.26 15.28 -27.90
N GLN A 370 -7.00 15.11 -29.20
CA GLN A 370 -7.18 16.20 -30.18
C GLN A 370 -8.66 16.58 -30.33
N ARG A 371 -9.53 15.58 -30.42
CA ARG A 371 -10.98 15.79 -30.50
C ARG A 371 -11.48 16.52 -29.25
N ASP A 372 -11.16 16.00 -28.07
CA ASP A 372 -11.61 16.58 -26.80
C ASP A 372 -11.12 18.01 -26.62
N GLN A 373 -9.88 18.31 -27.06
CA GLN A 373 -9.35 19.66 -27.03
C GLN A 373 -10.06 20.60 -28.04
N SER A 374 -10.35 20.12 -29.24
CA SER A 374 -11.11 20.86 -30.25
C SER A 374 -12.54 21.15 -29.79
N ASP A 375 -13.16 20.19 -29.16
CA ASP A 375 -14.55 20.27 -28.66
C ASP A 375 -14.65 21.00 -27.33
N GLN A 376 -13.52 21.40 -26.73
CA GLN A 376 -13.44 21.95 -25.38
C GLN A 376 -14.15 21.05 -24.35
N ALA A 377 -13.96 19.73 -24.49
CA ALA A 377 -14.62 18.73 -23.66
C ALA A 377 -14.28 18.90 -22.16
N ARG A 378 -15.17 18.43 -21.32
CA ARG A 378 -14.95 18.32 -19.87
C ARG A 378 -15.18 16.88 -19.45
N PRO A 379 -14.17 16.00 -19.64
CA PRO A 379 -14.27 14.62 -19.21
C PRO A 379 -14.65 14.53 -17.73
N GLU A 380 -15.57 13.63 -17.40
CA GLU A 380 -16.02 13.42 -16.04
C GLU A 380 -14.90 12.82 -15.19
N LEU A 381 -14.63 13.45 -14.04
CA LEU A 381 -13.60 12.98 -13.12
C LEU A 381 -14.13 11.84 -12.26
N ALA A 382 -13.32 10.79 -12.10
CA ALA A 382 -13.65 9.62 -11.27
C ALA A 382 -13.34 9.84 -9.79
N SER A 383 -12.44 10.77 -9.48
CA SER A 383 -11.99 11.06 -8.12
C SER A 383 -12.01 12.56 -7.85
N HIS A 384 -12.27 12.94 -6.61
CA HIS A 384 -12.45 14.33 -6.20
C HIS A 384 -11.64 14.65 -4.95
N VAL A 385 -10.96 15.81 -4.95
CA VAL A 385 -10.21 16.27 -3.78
C VAL A 385 -11.16 16.59 -2.64
N GLN A 386 -11.04 15.85 -1.56
CA GLN A 386 -11.79 16.16 -0.36
C GLN A 386 -11.26 17.44 0.29
N ASN A 387 -12.15 18.40 0.54
CA ASN A 387 -11.82 19.65 1.23
C ASN A 387 -10.67 20.45 0.58
N MET A 388 -10.80 20.82 -0.71
CA MET A 388 -9.83 21.62 -1.48
C MET A 388 -9.45 22.94 -0.75
N ASP A 389 -10.32 23.47 0.13
CA ASP A 389 -10.09 24.72 0.84
C ASP A 389 -8.93 24.64 1.85
N GLN A 390 -8.52 23.45 2.27
CA GLN A 390 -7.38 23.27 3.16
C GLN A 390 -6.01 23.55 2.48
N TYR A 391 -5.96 23.59 1.15
CA TYR A 391 -4.73 23.79 0.40
C TYR A 391 -4.62 25.23 -0.09
N ASP A 392 -3.45 25.83 0.15
CA ASP A 392 -3.10 27.18 -0.35
C ASP A 392 -2.25 27.12 -1.60
N THR A 393 -1.59 25.98 -1.84
CA THR A 393 -0.73 25.77 -3.00
C THR A 393 -1.07 24.44 -3.66
N ILE A 394 -1.15 24.46 -5.00
CA ILE A 394 -1.37 23.30 -5.84
C ILE A 394 -0.18 23.15 -6.78
N LEU A 395 0.57 22.08 -6.65
CA LEU A 395 1.57 21.67 -7.64
C LEU A 395 0.81 20.88 -8.70
N LEU A 396 0.59 21.48 -9.88
CA LEU A 396 -0.30 20.93 -10.91
C LEU A 396 0.48 20.26 -12.03
N GLY A 397 0.38 18.93 -12.11
CA GLY A 397 1.11 18.09 -13.07
C GLY A 397 0.25 17.66 -14.28
N TYR A 398 0.85 17.70 -15.49
CA TYR A 398 0.16 17.23 -16.69
C TYR A 398 1.15 16.96 -17.84
N PRO A 399 0.81 16.03 -18.78
CA PRO A 399 1.54 15.91 -20.02
C PRO A 399 1.14 17.02 -20.98
N ASN A 400 2.09 17.53 -21.76
CA ASN A 400 1.79 18.50 -22.85
C ASN A 400 1.13 17.77 -24.02
N TRP A 401 -0.18 17.86 -24.15
CA TRP A 401 -0.95 17.30 -25.24
C TRP A 401 -1.35 18.39 -26.25
N TRP A 402 -0.98 18.18 -27.50
CA TRP A 402 -1.29 19.11 -28.61
C TRP A 402 -0.96 20.57 -28.26
N ALA A 403 0.23 20.77 -27.70
CA ALA A 403 0.75 22.05 -27.25
C ALA A 403 -0.11 22.78 -26.20
N SER A 404 -0.90 22.06 -25.40
CA SER A 404 -1.74 22.62 -24.33
C SER A 404 -1.94 21.62 -23.18
N ILE A 405 -2.87 21.94 -22.25
CA ILE A 405 -3.30 21.03 -21.19
C ILE A 405 -4.18 19.92 -21.76
N PRO A 406 -4.15 18.69 -21.19
CA PRO A 406 -5.19 17.69 -21.40
C PRO A 406 -6.52 18.15 -20.81
N MET A 407 -7.64 17.72 -21.40
CA MET A 407 -8.96 18.19 -20.98
C MET A 407 -9.36 17.74 -19.55
N PRO A 408 -8.88 16.63 -18.97
CA PRO A 408 -9.03 16.34 -17.54
C PRO A 408 -8.51 17.44 -16.61
N ILE A 409 -7.44 18.13 -16.99
CA ILE A 409 -6.93 19.29 -16.23
C ILE A 409 -7.92 20.45 -16.31
N ALA A 410 -8.59 20.65 -17.44
CA ALA A 410 -9.63 21.66 -17.56
C ALA A 410 -10.83 21.34 -16.67
N SER A 411 -11.30 20.07 -16.65
CA SER A 411 -12.34 19.60 -15.74
C SER A 411 -11.97 19.87 -14.27
N PHE A 412 -10.75 19.51 -13.87
CA PHE A 412 -10.25 19.73 -12.52
C PHE A 412 -10.20 21.22 -12.14
N LEU A 413 -9.72 22.08 -13.03
CA LEU A 413 -9.60 23.52 -12.76
C LEU A 413 -10.98 24.22 -12.67
N GLU A 414 -12.00 23.68 -13.31
CA GLU A 414 -13.37 24.23 -13.23
C GLU A 414 -14.18 23.66 -12.06
N GLU A 415 -13.74 22.52 -11.48
CA GLU A 415 -14.44 21.89 -10.37
C GLU A 415 -14.24 22.62 -9.04
N TYR A 416 -13.08 23.25 -8.83
CA TYR A 416 -12.71 23.84 -7.55
C TYR A 416 -12.50 25.35 -7.63
N ASN A 417 -12.62 26.02 -6.48
CA ASN A 417 -12.30 27.44 -6.37
C ASN A 417 -10.82 27.63 -6.02
N PHE A 418 -10.07 28.19 -6.95
CA PHE A 418 -8.63 28.49 -6.79
C PHE A 418 -8.35 29.96 -6.39
N ALA A 419 -9.38 30.77 -6.11
CA ALA A 419 -9.19 32.17 -5.72
C ALA A 419 -8.29 32.31 -4.50
N GLY A 420 -7.20 33.07 -4.66
CA GLY A 420 -6.21 33.31 -3.61
C GLY A 420 -5.18 32.18 -3.42
N LYS A 421 -5.37 31.01 -4.03
CA LYS A 421 -4.42 29.90 -4.00
C LYS A 421 -3.27 30.14 -5.00
N THR A 422 -2.17 29.42 -4.81
CA THR A 422 -1.04 29.42 -5.75
C THR A 422 -1.04 28.12 -6.55
N ILE A 423 -1.04 28.19 -7.87
CA ILE A 423 -0.86 27.06 -8.77
C ILE A 423 0.57 27.10 -9.32
N ILE A 424 1.33 26.03 -9.12
CA ILE A 424 2.70 25.89 -9.57
C ILE A 424 2.75 24.69 -10.54
N PRO A 425 2.77 24.94 -11.87
CA PRO A 425 2.67 23.87 -12.85
C PRO A 425 3.97 23.08 -13.01
N PHE A 426 3.86 21.76 -13.25
CA PHE A 426 4.93 20.95 -13.80
C PHE A 426 4.39 20.13 -14.98
N CYS A 427 5.16 20.07 -16.07
CA CYS A 427 4.68 19.53 -17.34
C CYS A 427 5.67 18.55 -17.94
N SER A 428 5.25 17.28 -18.12
CA SER A 428 6.02 16.33 -18.93
C SER A 428 5.75 16.54 -20.42
N ASN A 429 6.79 16.48 -21.24
CA ASN A 429 6.66 16.76 -22.68
C ASN A 429 7.75 16.08 -23.52
N GLY A 430 7.49 15.90 -24.81
CA GLY A 430 8.45 15.37 -25.79
C GLY A 430 9.21 16.43 -26.55
N GLY A 431 9.68 17.52 -25.88
CA GLY A 431 10.42 18.63 -26.47
C GLY A 431 9.58 19.89 -26.74
N GLY A 432 8.25 19.82 -26.65
CA GLY A 432 7.35 20.96 -26.88
C GLY A 432 7.20 21.90 -25.67
N LYS A 433 7.88 21.63 -24.56
CA LYS A 433 7.78 22.39 -23.32
C LYS A 433 6.32 22.61 -22.91
N PHE A 434 5.93 23.81 -22.53
CA PHE A 434 4.58 24.14 -22.08
C PHE A 434 3.56 24.40 -23.19
N GLY A 435 4.01 24.70 -24.41
CA GLY A 435 3.11 25.19 -25.45
C GLY A 435 2.25 26.35 -24.93
N GLN A 436 0.93 26.21 -25.02
CA GLN A 436 -0.04 27.19 -24.51
C GLN A 436 -0.66 26.81 -23.17
N SER A 437 -0.16 25.74 -22.52
CA SER A 437 -0.77 25.19 -21.31
C SER A 437 -0.81 26.18 -20.14
N LEU A 438 0.23 26.96 -19.92
CA LEU A 438 0.24 27.97 -18.84
C LEU A 438 -0.83 29.05 -19.06
N THR A 439 -1.05 29.46 -20.30
CA THR A 439 -2.12 30.41 -20.66
C THR A 439 -3.49 29.81 -20.46
N ALA A 440 -3.64 28.51 -20.78
CA ALA A 440 -4.90 27.79 -20.56
C ALA A 440 -5.22 27.67 -19.07
N ILE A 441 -4.24 27.32 -18.22
CA ILE A 441 -4.39 27.24 -16.77
C ILE A 441 -4.80 28.61 -16.20
N ALA A 442 -4.08 29.67 -16.56
CA ALA A 442 -4.37 31.03 -16.09
C ALA A 442 -5.79 31.50 -16.50
N LYS A 443 -6.28 31.06 -17.66
CA LYS A 443 -7.65 31.36 -18.12
C LYS A 443 -8.72 30.64 -17.32
N LEU A 444 -8.46 29.38 -16.93
CA LEU A 444 -9.42 28.53 -16.19
C LEU A 444 -9.40 28.84 -14.68
N ALA A 445 -8.29 29.35 -14.15
CA ALA A 445 -8.16 29.75 -12.75
C ALA A 445 -7.65 31.21 -12.65
N PRO A 446 -8.45 32.20 -13.10
CA PRO A 446 -7.98 33.59 -13.24
C PRO A 446 -7.63 34.27 -11.92
N ASP A 447 -8.22 33.82 -10.81
CA ASP A 447 -8.00 34.39 -9.49
C ASP A 447 -6.91 33.65 -8.68
N ALA A 448 -6.27 32.66 -9.29
CA ALA A 448 -5.10 31.98 -8.72
C ALA A 448 -3.81 32.73 -9.02
N LYS A 449 -2.84 32.60 -8.11
CA LYS A 449 -1.46 33.05 -8.36
C LYS A 449 -0.70 31.96 -9.11
N MET A 450 0.02 32.33 -10.16
CA MET A 450 0.86 31.39 -10.89
C MET A 450 2.28 31.41 -10.34
N GLY A 451 2.82 30.24 -9.94
CA GLY A 451 4.23 30.07 -9.59
C GLY A 451 5.11 29.77 -10.81
N GLU A 452 6.42 29.60 -10.58
CA GLU A 452 7.37 29.24 -11.62
C GLU A 452 7.17 27.78 -12.06
N ALA A 453 6.94 27.56 -13.35
CA ALA A 453 6.60 26.25 -13.90
C ALA A 453 7.84 25.41 -14.22
N LEU A 454 7.78 24.07 -14.01
CA LEU A 454 8.81 23.09 -14.36
C LEU A 454 8.46 22.39 -15.67
N SER A 455 9.38 22.41 -16.64
CA SER A 455 9.28 21.61 -17.86
C SER A 455 10.19 20.38 -17.76
N ILE A 456 9.59 19.19 -17.91
CA ILE A 456 10.27 17.91 -17.81
C ILE A 456 10.21 17.25 -19.18
N GLU A 457 11.37 16.94 -19.77
CA GLU A 457 11.43 16.25 -21.04
C GLU A 457 11.32 14.74 -20.81
N TYR A 458 10.29 14.11 -21.39
CA TYR A 458 9.90 12.72 -21.16
C TYR A 458 9.73 12.40 -19.66
N ASP A 459 10.54 11.50 -19.11
CA ASP A 459 10.58 11.11 -17.70
C ASP A 459 11.58 11.92 -16.85
N GLY A 460 12.30 12.88 -17.48
CA GLY A 460 13.33 13.72 -16.84
C GLY A 460 14.67 13.03 -16.62
N GLY A 461 14.76 11.72 -16.82
CA GLY A 461 16.00 10.95 -16.73
C GLY A 461 16.76 11.14 -15.41
N ALA A 462 18.08 11.02 -15.44
CA ALA A 462 18.94 11.07 -14.24
C ALA A 462 18.94 12.45 -13.53
N SER A 463 18.50 13.53 -14.17
CA SER A 463 18.47 14.87 -13.57
C SER A 463 17.15 15.20 -12.88
N LEU A 464 16.10 14.39 -13.04
CA LEU A 464 14.74 14.69 -12.55
C LEU A 464 14.73 15.15 -11.08
N GLY A 465 15.35 14.41 -10.18
CA GLY A 465 15.36 14.73 -8.75
C GLY A 465 16.06 16.07 -8.45
N SER A 466 17.15 16.39 -9.15
CA SER A 466 17.86 17.67 -8.99
C SER A 466 17.10 18.84 -9.56
N ASP A 467 16.44 18.66 -10.70
CA ASP A 467 15.66 19.69 -11.38
C ASP A 467 14.41 20.03 -10.56
N ILE A 468 13.74 19.02 -9.98
CA ILE A 468 12.63 19.18 -9.04
C ILE A 468 13.10 19.93 -7.78
N ALA A 469 14.22 19.56 -7.18
CA ALA A 469 14.74 20.25 -6.00
C ALA A 469 15.04 21.72 -6.26
N ALA A 470 15.62 22.04 -7.42
CA ALA A 470 15.89 23.41 -7.83
C ALA A 470 14.60 24.20 -8.05
N TRP A 471 13.61 23.61 -8.70
CA TRP A 471 12.31 24.22 -8.96
C TRP A 471 11.50 24.44 -7.67
N LEU A 472 11.45 23.46 -6.74
CA LEU A 472 10.82 23.62 -5.43
C LEU A 472 11.44 24.80 -4.68
N LYS A 473 12.77 24.86 -4.64
CA LYS A 473 13.50 25.97 -4.01
C LYS A 473 13.17 27.32 -4.65
N ALA A 474 13.08 27.40 -5.97
CA ALA A 474 12.71 28.64 -6.71
C ALA A 474 11.30 29.12 -6.33
N ASN A 475 10.39 28.19 -6.02
CA ASN A 475 9.03 28.47 -5.58
C ASN A 475 8.91 28.60 -4.03
N GLY A 476 10.01 28.63 -3.30
CA GLY A 476 10.01 28.78 -1.83
C GLY A 476 9.50 27.56 -1.07
N ARG A 477 9.71 26.38 -1.63
CA ARG A 477 9.26 25.09 -1.10
C ARG A 477 10.42 24.18 -0.73
#